data_6b0b20a147ee48ed118c929392438817
#
_entry.id   6b0b20a147ee48ed118c929392438817
#
_cell.length_a   1.000
_cell.length_b   1.000
_cell.length_c   1.000
_cell.angle_alpha   90.00
_cell.angle_beta   90.00
_cell.angle_gamma   90.00
#
_symmetry.space_group_name_H-M   'P 1'
#
loop_
_entity.id
_entity.type
_entity.pdbx_description
1 polymer ?
#
loop_
_entity_poly.entity_id
_entity_poly.type
_entity_poly.pdbx_seq_one_letter_code
_entity_poly.pdbx_strand_id
1 'polypeptide(L)'
;MKRSLTRVVVSTAAAIGIAAGTLALATPGMAATPAAPRAAAVSASAVNNLGLTQNQAKGVQCFLDGSIYGNFVIDGYLGTESWKGIQRWLNNEWGQNLSVDGEVGPQTIKGLQHFLKNGGWGYTGALDGVAGAGTQAAFARFGTSTYGQFC
;
A
#
# COMPACT_ATOMS: atom_id res chain seq x y z
N MET A 1 31.34 -6.61 -27.31
CA MET A 1 32.14 -5.59 -26.63
C MET A 1 31.75 -5.62 -25.16
N LYS A 2 32.64 -6.17 -24.31
CA LYS A 2 32.44 -6.30 -22.87
C LYS A 2 32.95 -5.02 -22.21
N ARG A 3 32.09 -4.32 -21.44
CA ARG A 3 32.54 -3.21 -20.58
C ARG A 3 32.48 -3.66 -19.13
N SER A 4 33.66 -3.80 -18.57
CA SER A 4 33.96 -4.11 -17.17
C SER A 4 33.74 -2.83 -16.35
N LEU A 5 32.98 -2.89 -15.26
CA LEU A 5 32.85 -1.81 -14.30
C LEU A 5 33.68 -2.15 -13.06
N THR A 6 34.73 -1.40 -12.87
CA THR A 6 35.67 -1.46 -11.77
C THR A 6 35.04 -0.95 -10.47
N ARG A 7 35.07 -1.77 -9.44
CA ARG A 7 34.72 -1.39 -8.07
C ARG A 7 35.87 -0.58 -7.47
N VAL A 8 35.60 0.63 -7.02
CA VAL A 8 36.48 1.41 -6.18
C VAL A 8 36.08 1.18 -4.72
N VAL A 9 36.98 0.53 -3.98
CA VAL A 9 36.90 0.41 -2.52
C VAL A 9 37.76 1.53 -1.95
N VAL A 10 37.18 2.45 -1.21
CA VAL A 10 37.92 3.45 -0.44
C VAL A 10 37.85 3.07 1.03
N SER A 11 38.95 2.52 1.52
CA SER A 11 39.22 2.33 2.94
C SER A 11 40.00 3.55 3.44
N THR A 12 39.56 4.22 4.49
CA THR A 12 40.41 5.13 5.25
C THR A 12 40.38 4.75 6.72
N ALA A 13 41.58 4.46 7.20
CA ALA A 13 41.90 4.07 8.58
C ALA A 13 42.29 5.28 9.43
N ALA A 14 41.94 5.16 10.72
CA ALA A 14 42.67 5.54 11.93
C ALA A 14 43.21 6.98 12.12
N ALA A 15 42.82 7.59 13.21
CA ALA A 15 43.72 8.38 14.04
C ALA A 15 43.40 8.20 15.52
N ILE A 16 44.41 7.72 16.24
CA ILE A 16 44.45 7.57 17.70
C ILE A 16 44.84 8.94 18.28
N GLY A 17 44.08 9.43 19.21
CA GLY A 17 44.44 10.61 20.02
C GLY A 17 44.28 10.30 21.51
N ILE A 18 45.41 10.11 22.18
CA ILE A 18 45.50 10.00 23.66
C ILE A 18 45.72 11.40 24.22
N ALA A 19 44.90 11.84 25.14
CA ALA A 19 45.25 12.96 26.03
C ALA A 19 44.63 12.72 27.41
N ALA A 20 45.46 12.87 28.41
CA ALA A 20 45.31 12.53 29.79
C ALA A 20 44.47 13.54 30.60
N GLY A 21 43.75 13.02 31.57
CA GLY A 21 43.67 13.51 32.94
C GLY A 21 42.75 14.71 33.24
N THR A 22 41.68 14.40 33.99
CA THR A 22 41.31 15.09 35.23
C THR A 22 40.30 14.23 35.96
N LEU A 23 40.62 13.97 37.25
CA LEU A 23 39.66 13.39 38.23
C LEU A 23 38.57 14.42 38.50
N ALA A 24 37.32 14.03 38.36
CA ALA A 24 36.19 14.70 38.94
C ALA A 24 35.23 13.67 39.52
N LEU A 25 34.97 13.87 40.78
CA LEU A 25 34.11 13.18 41.75
C LEU A 25 32.87 12.49 41.19
N ALA A 26 32.68 11.26 41.65
CA ALA A 26 31.49 10.44 41.44
C ALA A 26 30.22 11.09 42.01
N THR A 27 29.24 11.33 41.17
CA THR A 27 27.84 11.37 41.58
C THR A 27 27.19 10.04 41.13
N PRO A 28 26.42 9.34 42.00
CA PRO A 28 25.65 8.19 41.53
C PRO A 28 24.43 8.71 40.80
N GLY A 29 24.53 8.78 39.49
CA GLY A 29 23.50 9.23 38.61
C GLY A 29 23.01 8.10 37.73
N MET A 30 21.79 7.66 37.95
CA MET A 30 20.83 7.10 37.02
C MET A 30 21.37 6.22 35.91
N ALA A 31 21.25 4.91 36.10
CA ALA A 31 21.37 3.93 35.03
C ALA A 31 20.41 4.30 33.89
N ALA A 32 20.98 4.76 32.77
CA ALA A 32 20.25 4.83 31.54
C ALA A 32 19.87 3.39 31.16
N THR A 33 18.61 3.07 31.29
CA THR A 33 18.03 1.85 30.71
C THR A 33 18.36 1.85 29.21
N PRO A 34 18.99 0.78 28.67
CA PRO A 34 19.17 0.67 27.24
C PRO A 34 17.79 0.68 26.59
N ALA A 35 17.53 1.66 25.73
CA ALA A 35 16.33 1.69 24.92
C ALA A 35 16.26 0.36 24.16
N ALA A 36 15.25 -0.43 24.46
CA ALA A 36 14.95 -1.63 23.70
C ALA A 36 14.89 -1.27 22.21
N PRO A 37 15.45 -2.11 21.30
CA PRO A 37 15.34 -1.86 19.89
C PRO A 37 13.84 -1.76 19.58
N ARG A 38 13.45 -0.58 19.11
CA ARG A 38 12.10 -0.34 18.62
C ARG A 38 11.92 -1.30 17.45
N ALA A 39 11.25 -2.42 17.67
CA ALA A 39 10.83 -3.31 16.61
C ALA A 39 10.12 -2.40 15.60
N ALA A 40 10.68 -2.35 14.37
CA ALA A 40 9.99 -1.71 13.28
C ALA A 40 8.62 -2.36 13.22
N ALA A 41 7.58 -1.62 13.59
CA ALA A 41 6.22 -2.05 13.40
C ALA A 41 6.09 -2.28 11.90
N VAL A 42 6.09 -3.53 11.47
CA VAL A 42 5.56 -3.92 10.17
C VAL A 42 4.15 -3.36 10.17
N SER A 43 3.95 -2.27 9.43
CA SER A 43 2.62 -1.70 9.26
C SER A 43 1.74 -2.84 8.78
N ALA A 44 0.84 -3.32 9.64
CA ALA A 44 -0.19 -4.23 9.20
C ALA A 44 -0.85 -3.54 8.00
N SER A 45 -0.80 -4.19 6.84
CA SER A 45 -1.40 -3.68 5.61
C SER A 45 -2.82 -3.26 5.94
N ALA A 46 -3.11 -1.99 5.92
CA ALA A 46 -4.42 -1.48 6.33
C ALA A 46 -5.47 -2.05 5.39
N VAL A 47 -6.32 -2.92 5.89
CA VAL A 47 -7.46 -3.45 5.13
C VAL A 47 -8.49 -2.34 4.99
N ASN A 48 -8.88 -2.05 3.77
CA ASN A 48 -9.94 -1.09 3.48
C ASN A 48 -10.90 -1.65 2.41
N ASN A 49 -11.95 -2.27 2.87
CA ASN A 49 -12.97 -2.86 1.98
C ASN A 49 -13.96 -1.83 1.42
N LEU A 50 -13.88 -0.56 1.75
CA LEU A 50 -14.85 0.48 1.33
C LEU A 50 -16.33 0.05 1.50
N GLY A 51 -16.66 -0.59 2.61
CA GLY A 51 -18.02 -1.05 2.90
C GLY A 51 -18.44 -2.35 2.20
N LEU A 52 -17.57 -3.00 1.44
CA LEU A 52 -17.84 -4.31 0.86
C LEU A 52 -17.94 -5.38 1.95
N THR A 53 -18.86 -6.33 1.76
CA THR A 53 -18.83 -7.60 2.47
C THR A 53 -17.62 -8.43 2.04
N GLN A 54 -17.25 -9.42 2.83
CA GLN A 54 -16.12 -10.30 2.51
C GLN A 54 -16.26 -10.99 1.15
N ASN A 55 -17.48 -11.47 0.79
CA ASN A 55 -17.71 -12.10 -0.50
C ASN A 55 -17.60 -11.09 -1.66
N GLN A 56 -18.07 -9.87 -1.49
CA GLN A 56 -17.90 -8.83 -2.50
C GLN A 56 -16.42 -8.44 -2.70
N ALA A 57 -15.66 -8.37 -1.61
CA ALA A 57 -14.23 -8.13 -1.69
C ALA A 57 -13.48 -9.30 -2.35
N LYS A 58 -13.87 -10.55 -2.07
CA LYS A 58 -13.37 -11.72 -2.82
C LYS A 58 -13.67 -11.60 -4.30
N GLY A 59 -14.88 -11.19 -4.68
CA GLY A 59 -15.22 -10.96 -6.09
C GLY A 59 -14.28 -9.99 -6.79
N VAL A 60 -13.90 -8.90 -6.13
CA VAL A 60 -12.92 -7.95 -6.66
C VAL A 60 -11.54 -8.61 -6.79
N GLN A 61 -11.12 -9.38 -5.79
CA GLN A 61 -9.84 -10.11 -5.83
C GLN A 61 -9.82 -11.15 -6.95
N CYS A 62 -10.86 -12.00 -7.08
CA CYS A 62 -10.96 -13.00 -8.16
C CYS A 62 -10.96 -12.35 -9.54
N PHE A 63 -11.61 -11.21 -9.71
CA PHE A 63 -11.61 -10.46 -10.97
C PHE A 63 -10.21 -10.00 -11.38
N LEU A 64 -9.39 -9.62 -10.41
CA LEU A 64 -8.03 -9.13 -10.65
C LEU A 64 -6.99 -10.26 -10.68
N ASP A 65 -7.29 -11.42 -10.05
CA ASP A 65 -6.36 -12.52 -9.91
C ASP A 65 -6.05 -13.20 -11.24
N GLY A 66 -4.84 -13.71 -11.38
CA GLY A 66 -4.40 -14.37 -12.63
C GLY A 66 -4.24 -13.42 -13.81
N SER A 67 -4.39 -12.12 -13.63
CA SER A 67 -4.22 -11.08 -14.64
C SER A 67 -2.86 -10.39 -14.49
N ILE A 68 -2.58 -9.43 -15.38
CA ILE A 68 -1.40 -8.56 -15.30
C ILE A 68 -1.42 -7.63 -14.06
N TYR A 69 -2.54 -7.61 -13.31
CA TYR A 69 -2.72 -6.72 -12.16
C TYR A 69 -2.15 -7.30 -10.86
N GLY A 70 -1.97 -8.60 -10.77
CA GLY A 70 -1.30 -9.28 -9.66
C GLY A 70 -1.80 -10.69 -9.39
N ASN A 71 -1.16 -11.36 -8.44
CA ASN A 71 -1.62 -12.59 -7.83
C ASN A 71 -2.04 -12.26 -6.40
N PHE A 72 -3.26 -12.58 -6.05
CA PHE A 72 -3.84 -12.20 -4.77
C PHE A 72 -4.19 -13.42 -3.92
N VAL A 73 -4.09 -13.27 -2.61
CA VAL A 73 -4.79 -14.17 -1.70
C VAL A 73 -6.26 -13.77 -1.72
N ILE A 74 -7.15 -14.70 -2.08
CA ILE A 74 -8.60 -14.46 -2.16
C ILE A 74 -9.22 -14.65 -0.77
N ASP A 75 -8.96 -13.71 0.11
CA ASP A 75 -9.37 -13.75 1.52
C ASP A 75 -10.58 -12.84 1.83
N GLY A 76 -10.91 -11.93 0.92
CA GLY A 76 -11.97 -10.94 1.09
C GLY A 76 -11.57 -9.74 1.92
N TYR A 77 -10.26 -9.50 2.04
CA TYR A 77 -9.71 -8.32 2.68
C TYR A 77 -8.85 -7.53 1.68
N LEU A 78 -9.36 -6.37 1.26
CA LEU A 78 -8.64 -5.51 0.32
C LEU A 78 -7.52 -4.79 1.07
N GLY A 79 -6.37 -5.45 1.17
CA GLY A 79 -5.13 -4.88 1.70
C GLY A 79 -4.36 -4.11 0.63
N THR A 80 -3.16 -3.66 0.99
CA THR A 80 -2.28 -2.85 0.10
C THR A 80 -2.07 -3.49 -1.27
N GLU A 81 -1.82 -4.81 -1.35
CA GLU A 81 -1.58 -5.47 -2.64
C GLU A 81 -2.85 -5.52 -3.50
N SER A 82 -4.01 -5.79 -2.92
CA SER A 82 -5.29 -5.71 -3.64
C SER A 82 -5.54 -4.30 -4.19
N TRP A 83 -5.26 -3.26 -3.42
CA TRP A 83 -5.40 -1.87 -3.87
C TRP A 83 -4.39 -1.49 -4.94
N LYS A 84 -3.16 -1.97 -4.88
CA LYS A 84 -2.19 -1.81 -6.00
C LYS A 84 -2.72 -2.47 -7.29
N GLY A 85 -3.33 -3.64 -7.17
CA GLY A 85 -3.98 -4.29 -8.31
C GLY A 85 -5.12 -3.45 -8.89
N ILE A 86 -5.98 -2.92 -8.04
CA ILE A 86 -7.07 -2.02 -8.45
C ILE A 86 -6.51 -0.76 -9.12
N GLN A 87 -5.47 -0.14 -8.57
CA GLN A 87 -4.82 1.05 -9.16
C GLN A 87 -4.21 0.75 -10.53
N ARG A 88 -3.48 -0.38 -10.69
CA ARG A 88 -2.97 -0.81 -12.01
C ARG A 88 -4.10 -1.00 -13.01
N TRP A 89 -5.15 -1.70 -12.62
CA TRP A 89 -6.31 -1.94 -13.46
C TRP A 89 -7.01 -0.63 -13.86
N LEU A 90 -7.24 0.29 -12.93
CA LEU A 90 -7.82 1.59 -13.23
C LEU A 90 -6.95 2.41 -14.19
N ASN A 91 -5.62 2.33 -14.06
CA ASN A 91 -4.70 3.00 -14.97
C ASN A 91 -4.76 2.41 -16.38
N ASN A 92 -4.74 1.08 -16.49
CA ASN A 92 -4.64 0.40 -17.77
C ASN A 92 -5.97 0.40 -18.54
N GLU A 93 -7.07 0.10 -17.86
CA GLU A 93 -8.37 -0.09 -18.52
C GLU A 93 -9.23 1.18 -18.53
N TRP A 94 -9.00 2.09 -17.60
CA TRP A 94 -9.83 3.28 -17.41
C TRP A 94 -9.08 4.59 -17.60
N GLY A 95 -7.82 4.52 -18.06
CA GLY A 95 -7.01 5.69 -18.38
C GLY A 95 -6.75 6.62 -17.20
N GLN A 96 -6.77 6.07 -15.98
CA GLN A 96 -6.43 6.86 -14.79
C GLN A 96 -4.90 6.97 -14.68
N ASN A 97 -4.41 8.00 -14.02
CA ASN A 97 -2.97 8.21 -13.78
C ASN A 97 -2.70 8.19 -12.26
N LEU A 98 -2.96 7.04 -11.64
CA LEU A 98 -2.84 6.83 -10.21
C LEU A 98 -1.43 6.36 -9.85
N SER A 99 -0.91 6.81 -8.70
CA SER A 99 0.22 6.15 -8.05
C SER A 99 -0.17 4.73 -7.65
N VAL A 100 0.69 3.75 -7.97
CA VAL A 100 0.45 2.35 -7.60
C VAL A 100 1.14 2.08 -6.26
N ASP A 101 0.59 2.67 -5.20
CA ASP A 101 1.11 2.62 -3.83
C ASP A 101 0.26 1.75 -2.87
N GLY A 102 -0.96 1.42 -3.30
CA GLY A 102 -1.94 0.69 -2.49
C GLY A 102 -2.70 1.57 -1.50
N GLU A 103 -2.53 2.88 -1.58
CA GLU A 103 -3.23 3.83 -0.72
C GLU A 103 -4.62 4.17 -1.28
N VAL A 104 -5.61 4.18 -0.39
CA VAL A 104 -7.01 4.49 -0.74
C VAL A 104 -7.27 5.98 -0.50
N GLY A 105 -6.52 6.80 -1.22
CA GLY A 105 -6.64 8.25 -1.15
C GLY A 105 -7.69 8.81 -2.11
N PRO A 106 -7.92 10.15 -2.06
CA PRO A 106 -8.93 10.81 -2.90
C PRO A 106 -8.74 10.57 -4.40
N GLN A 107 -7.52 10.45 -4.90
CA GLN A 107 -7.27 10.17 -6.32
C GLN A 107 -7.68 8.75 -6.69
N THR A 108 -7.35 7.75 -5.86
CA THR A 108 -7.79 6.36 -6.04
C THR A 108 -9.32 6.27 -6.04
N ILE A 109 -9.98 6.98 -5.11
CA ILE A 109 -11.45 7.01 -5.06
C ILE A 109 -12.06 7.71 -6.29
N LYS A 110 -11.47 8.79 -6.79
CA LYS A 110 -11.92 9.43 -8.05
C LYS A 110 -11.81 8.47 -9.24
N GLY A 111 -10.71 7.76 -9.36
CA GLY A 111 -10.53 6.74 -10.39
C GLY A 111 -11.58 5.63 -10.28
N LEU A 112 -11.85 5.15 -9.08
CA LEU A 112 -12.90 4.18 -8.82
C LEU A 112 -14.28 4.72 -9.17
N GLN A 113 -14.63 5.96 -8.76
CA GLN A 113 -15.88 6.62 -9.11
C GLN A 113 -16.04 6.77 -10.63
N HIS A 114 -14.97 7.13 -11.34
CA HIS A 114 -14.98 7.21 -12.80
C HIS A 114 -15.35 5.86 -13.42
N PHE A 115 -14.70 4.77 -12.99
CA PHE A 115 -15.06 3.42 -13.41
C PHE A 115 -16.52 3.08 -13.08
N LEU A 116 -16.96 3.30 -11.84
CA LEU A 116 -18.31 2.93 -11.39
C LEU A 116 -19.40 3.69 -12.14
N LYS A 117 -19.11 4.91 -12.60
CA LYS A 117 -20.03 5.75 -13.37
C LYS A 117 -20.12 5.29 -14.82
N ASN A 118 -18.98 5.08 -15.47
CA ASN A 118 -18.91 4.80 -16.91
C ASN A 118 -18.99 3.30 -17.23
N GLY A 119 -18.67 2.43 -16.27
CA GLY A 119 -18.78 0.97 -16.37
C GLY A 119 -20.18 0.40 -16.11
N GLY A 120 -21.20 1.25 -15.93
CA GLY A 120 -22.58 0.77 -15.78
C GLY A 120 -22.96 0.28 -14.37
N TRP A 121 -22.16 0.60 -13.36
CA TRP A 121 -22.40 0.13 -11.98
C TRP A 121 -23.39 1.01 -11.20
N GLY A 122 -24.07 1.93 -11.90
CA GLY A 122 -25.13 2.77 -11.33
C GLY A 122 -24.62 3.81 -10.33
N TYR A 123 -23.37 4.26 -10.47
CA TYR A 123 -22.89 5.42 -9.75
C TYR A 123 -23.29 6.69 -10.50
N THR A 124 -24.03 7.58 -9.84
CA THR A 124 -24.52 8.84 -10.42
C THR A 124 -23.93 10.08 -9.76
N GLY A 125 -23.08 9.89 -8.75
CA GLY A 125 -22.49 10.97 -7.96
C GLY A 125 -21.40 11.75 -8.71
N ALA A 126 -20.86 12.77 -8.02
CA ALA A 126 -19.68 13.51 -8.47
C ALA A 126 -18.40 12.67 -8.31
N LEU A 127 -17.39 12.99 -9.12
CA LEU A 127 -16.05 12.40 -8.98
C LEU A 127 -15.26 13.25 -7.97
N ASP A 128 -15.67 13.22 -6.72
CA ASP A 128 -15.16 14.08 -5.66
C ASP A 128 -14.00 13.47 -4.85
N GLY A 129 -13.77 12.15 -5.01
CA GLY A 129 -12.76 11.43 -4.27
C GLY A 129 -13.17 11.07 -2.84
N VAL A 130 -14.47 11.15 -2.53
CA VAL A 130 -15.03 10.76 -1.23
C VAL A 130 -15.80 9.45 -1.38
N ALA A 131 -15.41 8.42 -0.63
CA ALA A 131 -16.06 7.12 -0.65
C ALA A 131 -17.37 7.12 0.15
N GLY A 132 -18.34 7.93 -0.28
CA GLY A 132 -19.67 8.01 0.33
C GLY A 132 -20.54 6.79 -0.01
N ALA A 133 -21.77 6.78 0.54
CA ALA A 133 -22.71 5.66 0.38
C ALA A 133 -23.00 5.30 -1.09
N GLY A 134 -23.06 6.27 -1.99
CA GLY A 134 -23.24 6.03 -3.42
C GLY A 134 -22.08 5.28 -4.06
N THR A 135 -20.83 5.66 -3.73
CA THR A 135 -19.62 4.99 -4.18
C THR A 135 -19.57 3.56 -3.65
N GLN A 136 -19.81 3.37 -2.35
CA GLN A 136 -19.81 2.06 -1.70
C GLN A 136 -20.89 1.13 -2.29
N ALA A 137 -22.10 1.61 -2.49
CA ALA A 137 -23.19 0.83 -3.09
C ALA A 137 -22.88 0.40 -4.53
N ALA A 138 -22.29 1.28 -5.34
CA ALA A 138 -21.90 0.96 -6.71
C ALA A 138 -20.74 -0.06 -6.72
N PHE A 139 -19.76 0.10 -5.85
CA PHE A 139 -18.65 -0.83 -5.73
C PHE A 139 -19.12 -2.21 -5.21
N ALA A 140 -20.10 -2.25 -4.32
CA ALA A 140 -20.71 -3.48 -3.86
C ALA A 140 -21.43 -4.25 -5.00
N ARG A 141 -22.11 -3.55 -5.92
CA ARG A 141 -22.72 -4.16 -7.13
C ARG A 141 -21.66 -4.80 -8.01
N PHE A 142 -20.55 -4.10 -8.25
CA PHE A 142 -19.41 -4.66 -8.98
C PHE A 142 -18.87 -5.91 -8.29
N GLY A 143 -18.56 -5.84 -6.99
CA GLY A 143 -18.03 -6.98 -6.22
C GLY A 143 -18.99 -8.17 -6.18
N THR A 144 -20.30 -7.94 -6.12
CA THR A 144 -21.31 -9.02 -6.20
C THR A 144 -21.31 -9.70 -7.57
N SER A 145 -21.29 -8.90 -8.63
CA SER A 145 -21.25 -9.42 -10.02
C SER A 145 -19.99 -10.24 -10.28
N THR A 146 -18.84 -9.70 -9.89
CA THR A 146 -17.55 -10.37 -10.10
C THR A 146 -17.40 -11.64 -9.26
N TYR A 147 -17.96 -11.68 -8.05
CA TYR A 147 -17.97 -12.88 -7.23
C TYR A 147 -18.69 -14.02 -7.91
N GLY A 148 -19.84 -13.77 -8.53
CA GLY A 148 -20.58 -14.81 -9.24
C GLY A 148 -19.98 -15.23 -10.59
N GLN A 149 -19.09 -14.45 -11.16
CA GLN A 149 -18.50 -14.70 -12.48
C GLN A 149 -17.09 -15.29 -12.42
N PHE A 150 -16.28 -14.89 -11.47
CA PHE A 150 -14.84 -15.17 -11.44
C PHE A 150 -14.40 -16.01 -10.24
N CYS A 151 -15.21 -16.08 -9.18
CA CYS A 151 -14.94 -16.95 -8.05
C CYS A 151 -15.76 -18.24 -8.13
#